data_bf62f0d242bf397b663680a4eba5fcdd
#
_entry.id   bf62f0d242bf397b663680a4eba5fcdd
#
_cell.length_a   1.000
_cell.length_b   1.000
_cell.length_c   1.000
_cell.angle_alpha   90.00
_cell.angle_beta   90.00
_cell.angle_gamma   90.00
#
_symmetry.space_group_name_H-M   'P 1'
#
loop_
_entity.id
_entity.type
_entity.pdbx_description
1 polymer ?
#
loop_
_entity_poly.entity_id
_entity_poly.type
_entity_poly.pdbx_seq_one_letter_code
_entity_poly.pdbx_strand_id
1 'polypeptide(L)'
;PIRNSDTNIMAMVAYADDADQDAFPLNTPVLVTSVNRVLPKAGAMGNLRKNLEIISAITSPTLVVIRIADPYGDGEFEQSLVIGTTKPNGQRTGLQALLTVKSQLGITPKIICVPDTETIDVANALATLMRNPSATTCSDRSVVLVLNGYDTLNAGEVCVEQLPKGSVFRMNGGKIF
;
A
#
# COMPACT_ATOMS: atom_id res chain seq x y z
N PRO A 1 2.80 31.46 4.60
CA PRO A 1 3.32 30.15 4.21
C PRO A 1 2.16 29.16 4.15
N ILE A 2 1.84 28.72 2.95
CA ILE A 2 0.83 27.69 2.71
C ILE A 2 1.44 26.42 3.29
N ARG A 3 0.90 25.93 4.40
CA ARG A 3 1.16 24.58 4.87
C ARG A 3 0.44 23.67 3.87
N ASN A 4 1.19 23.04 2.97
CA ASN A 4 0.69 21.87 2.27
C ASN A 4 0.28 20.88 3.36
N SER A 5 -1.01 20.69 3.49
CA SER A 5 -1.51 19.66 4.41
C SER A 5 -1.06 18.32 3.86
N ASP A 6 -0.27 17.59 4.63
CA ASP A 6 0.23 16.22 4.34
C ASP A 6 -0.91 15.18 4.23
N THR A 7 -2.14 15.64 4.02
CA THR A 7 -3.36 14.81 4.05
C THR A 7 -3.57 13.97 2.81
N ASN A 8 -2.82 14.20 1.73
CA ASN A 8 -3.04 13.57 0.43
C ASN A 8 -1.92 12.59 0.02
N ILE A 9 -1.14 12.10 0.96
CA ILE A 9 -0.10 11.12 0.66
C ILE A 9 -0.69 9.72 0.75
N MET A 10 -0.65 9.01 -0.36
CA MET A 10 -1.11 7.63 -0.47
C MET A 10 0.10 6.70 -0.59
N ALA A 11 0.08 5.58 0.11
CA ALA A 11 1.01 4.48 -0.13
C ALA A 11 0.30 3.33 -0.84
N MET A 12 0.95 2.77 -1.83
CA MET A 12 0.46 1.62 -2.58
C MET A 12 1.52 0.53 -2.61
N VAL A 13 1.13 -0.68 -2.24
CA VAL A 13 1.92 -1.89 -2.43
C VAL A 13 1.36 -2.62 -3.64
N ALA A 14 2.18 -2.81 -4.66
CA ALA A 14 1.78 -3.40 -5.93
C ALA A 14 2.90 -4.26 -6.51
N TYR A 15 2.58 -5.13 -7.44
CA TYR A 15 3.54 -6.02 -8.08
C TYR A 15 3.64 -5.76 -9.58
N ALA A 16 4.86 -5.90 -10.11
CA ALA A 16 5.17 -5.83 -11.53
C ALA A 16 6.61 -6.35 -11.74
N ASP A 17 6.75 -7.56 -12.27
CA ASP A 17 8.09 -8.17 -12.40
C ASP A 17 8.90 -7.53 -13.54
N ASP A 18 8.22 -6.99 -14.55
CA ASP A 18 8.82 -6.30 -15.69
C ASP A 18 8.97 -4.78 -15.52
N ALA A 19 8.69 -4.25 -14.32
CA ALA A 19 8.90 -2.82 -14.06
C ALA A 19 10.40 -2.48 -14.02
N ASP A 20 10.70 -1.25 -14.44
CA ASP A 20 12.05 -0.67 -14.42
C ASP A 20 12.60 -0.68 -12.97
N GLN A 21 13.74 -1.36 -12.75
CA GLN A 21 14.34 -1.54 -11.44
C GLN A 21 14.90 -0.24 -10.84
N ASP A 22 15.29 0.71 -11.68
CA ASP A 22 15.81 2.00 -11.23
C ASP A 22 14.66 2.93 -10.81
N ALA A 23 13.51 2.81 -11.49
CA ALA A 23 12.33 3.60 -11.15
C ALA A 23 11.54 3.00 -9.97
N PHE A 24 11.47 1.67 -9.91
CA PHE A 24 10.72 0.92 -8.91
C PHE A 24 11.57 -0.25 -8.37
N PRO A 25 12.60 0.03 -7.56
CA PRO A 25 13.38 -1.03 -6.94
C PRO A 25 12.52 -1.91 -6.03
N LEU A 26 12.80 -3.22 -6.01
CA LEU A 26 12.01 -4.19 -5.26
C LEU A 26 12.04 -3.91 -3.75
N ASN A 27 10.88 -3.96 -3.11
CA ASN A 27 10.70 -3.75 -1.66
C ASN A 27 11.27 -2.42 -1.13
N THR A 28 11.36 -1.41 -1.98
CA THR A 28 11.88 -0.10 -1.60
C THR A 28 10.82 0.96 -1.84
N PRO A 29 10.50 1.82 -0.86
CA PRO A 29 9.53 2.88 -1.07
C PRO A 29 10.06 3.94 -2.03
N VAL A 30 9.27 4.25 -3.03
CA VAL A 30 9.54 5.25 -4.07
C VAL A 30 8.52 6.37 -3.99
N LEU A 31 8.99 7.61 -3.91
CA LEU A 31 8.12 8.78 -3.95
C LEU A 31 7.77 9.12 -5.40
N VAL A 32 6.48 9.11 -5.70
CA VAL A 32 5.93 9.47 -7.01
C VAL A 32 5.10 10.75 -6.87
N THR A 33 5.64 11.85 -7.38
CA THR A 33 4.97 13.16 -7.42
C THR A 33 4.24 13.42 -8.74
N SER A 34 4.53 12.63 -9.77
CA SER A 34 3.87 12.69 -11.08
C SER A 34 3.75 11.27 -11.64
N VAL A 35 2.54 10.75 -11.64
CA VAL A 35 2.24 9.41 -12.15
C VAL A 35 2.60 9.28 -13.63
N ASN A 36 2.25 10.28 -14.45
CA ASN A 36 2.50 10.24 -15.88
C ASN A 36 3.98 10.09 -16.25
N ARG A 37 4.88 10.58 -15.40
CA ARG A 37 6.33 10.46 -15.63
C ARG A 37 6.84 9.04 -15.41
N VAL A 38 6.26 8.32 -14.45
CA VAL A 38 6.72 6.97 -14.05
C VAL A 38 5.90 5.86 -14.71
N LEU A 39 4.74 6.18 -15.27
CA LEU A 39 3.84 5.21 -15.89
C LEU A 39 4.50 4.35 -16.98
N PRO A 40 5.33 4.90 -17.89
CA PRO A 40 6.02 4.08 -18.89
C PRO A 40 7.02 3.06 -18.30
N LYS A 41 7.43 3.27 -17.02
CA LYS A 41 8.39 2.45 -16.30
C LYS A 41 7.73 1.42 -15.39
N ALA A 42 6.41 1.43 -15.28
CA ALA A 42 5.65 0.58 -14.36
C ALA A 42 5.48 -0.87 -14.84
N GLY A 43 6.02 -1.21 -16.00
CA GLY A 43 5.85 -2.53 -16.62
C GLY A 43 4.43 -2.76 -17.18
N ALA A 44 4.22 -3.92 -17.75
CA ALA A 44 2.93 -4.35 -18.29
C ALA A 44 2.39 -5.59 -17.54
N MET A 45 3.27 -6.31 -16.85
CA MET A 45 2.92 -7.48 -16.06
C MET A 45 2.60 -7.07 -14.61
N GLY A 46 1.57 -7.71 -14.05
CA GLY A 46 1.13 -7.40 -12.68
C GLY A 46 0.09 -6.28 -12.61
N ASN A 47 -0.03 -5.67 -11.44
CA ASN A 47 -1.08 -4.70 -11.17
C ASN A 47 -0.60 -3.25 -11.01
N LEU A 48 0.71 -3.00 -10.97
CA LEU A 48 1.28 -1.68 -10.70
C LEU A 48 0.81 -0.66 -11.73
N ARG A 49 1.00 -0.92 -13.03
CA ARG A 49 0.64 0.00 -14.12
C ARG A 49 -0.84 0.31 -14.14
N LYS A 50 -1.68 -0.73 -14.08
CA LYS A 50 -3.14 -0.60 -14.08
C LYS A 50 -3.63 0.34 -12.96
N ASN A 51 -3.10 0.16 -11.75
CA ASN A 51 -3.50 0.99 -10.62
C ASN A 51 -2.99 2.44 -10.73
N LEU A 52 -1.79 2.63 -11.25
CA LEU A 52 -1.28 3.98 -11.53
C LEU A 52 -2.13 4.71 -12.58
N GLU A 53 -2.55 4.01 -13.64
CA GLU A 53 -3.46 4.56 -14.67
C GLU A 53 -4.81 4.98 -14.08
N ILE A 54 -5.42 4.13 -13.24
CA ILE A 54 -6.69 4.43 -12.56
C ILE A 54 -6.54 5.65 -11.65
N ILE A 55 -5.49 5.71 -10.85
CA ILE A 55 -5.23 6.84 -9.95
C ILE A 55 -5.04 8.12 -10.74
N SER A 56 -4.24 8.09 -11.81
CA SER A 56 -3.96 9.28 -12.64
C SER A 56 -5.18 9.83 -13.37
N ALA A 57 -6.15 8.95 -13.68
CA ALA A 57 -7.40 9.34 -14.32
C ALA A 57 -8.35 10.09 -13.37
N ILE A 58 -8.22 9.88 -12.06
CA ILE A 58 -9.13 10.45 -11.06
C ILE A 58 -8.49 11.65 -10.36
N THR A 59 -7.21 11.58 -10.04
CA THR A 59 -6.52 12.58 -9.22
C THR A 59 -5.01 12.53 -9.45
N SER A 60 -4.31 13.55 -8.96
CA SER A 60 -2.85 13.63 -8.99
C SER A 60 -2.28 13.68 -7.56
N PRO A 61 -2.39 12.60 -6.79
CA PRO A 61 -1.88 12.58 -5.43
C PRO A 61 -0.36 12.44 -5.40
N THR A 62 0.22 12.74 -4.25
CA THR A 62 1.57 12.28 -3.92
C THR A 62 1.47 10.81 -3.52
N LEU A 63 2.17 9.95 -4.25
CA LEU A 63 2.18 8.51 -4.01
C LEU A 63 3.51 8.05 -3.43
N VAL A 64 3.44 7.09 -2.53
CA VAL A 64 4.55 6.20 -2.20
C VAL A 64 4.24 4.84 -2.79
N VAL A 65 5.07 4.36 -3.69
CA VAL A 65 4.91 3.06 -4.30
C VAL A 65 5.95 2.10 -3.72
N ILE A 66 5.52 0.93 -3.28
CA ILE A 66 6.38 -0.19 -2.90
C ILE A 66 6.09 -1.32 -3.87
N ARG A 67 7.05 -1.62 -4.73
CA ARG A 67 6.95 -2.75 -5.63
C ARG A 67 7.40 -4.03 -4.92
N ILE A 68 6.56 -5.06 -4.98
CA ILE A 68 6.87 -6.40 -4.51
C ILE A 68 7.03 -7.37 -5.68
N ALA A 69 7.59 -8.55 -5.43
CA ALA A 69 7.58 -9.63 -6.41
C ALA A 69 6.14 -10.09 -6.69
N ASP A 70 5.91 -10.67 -7.85
CA ASP A 70 4.58 -11.17 -8.21
C ASP A 70 4.18 -12.31 -7.25
N PRO A 71 3.11 -12.13 -6.46
CA PRO A 71 2.65 -13.16 -5.55
C PRO A 71 1.91 -14.32 -6.25
N TYR A 72 1.70 -14.23 -7.57
CA TYR A 72 1.06 -15.26 -8.40
C TYR A 72 2.03 -15.93 -9.37
N GLY A 73 3.34 -15.69 -9.24
CA GLY A 73 4.36 -16.12 -10.20
C GLY A 73 4.39 -17.63 -10.47
N ASP A 74 4.10 -18.45 -9.46
CA ASP A 74 4.04 -19.91 -9.57
C ASP A 74 2.60 -20.47 -9.75
N GLY A 75 1.62 -19.58 -10.00
CA GLY A 75 0.22 -19.93 -10.21
C GLY A 75 -0.61 -20.07 -8.92
N GLU A 76 0.02 -20.13 -7.77
CA GLU A 76 -0.62 -20.06 -6.45
C GLU A 76 -0.30 -18.73 -5.78
N PHE A 77 -1.26 -18.20 -5.01
CA PHE A 77 -1.07 -16.94 -4.30
C PHE A 77 -0.11 -17.10 -3.11
N GLU A 78 1.07 -16.51 -3.22
CA GLU A 78 2.06 -16.50 -2.15
C GLU A 78 1.90 -15.27 -1.25
N GLN A 79 1.07 -15.41 -0.24
CA GLN A 79 0.73 -14.35 0.72
C GLN A 79 1.93 -13.80 1.47
N SER A 80 2.97 -14.61 1.69
CA SER A 80 4.19 -14.23 2.39
C SER A 80 4.95 -13.11 1.68
N LEU A 81 4.88 -13.03 0.35
CA LEU A 81 5.49 -11.96 -0.44
C LEU A 81 4.80 -10.61 -0.21
N VAL A 82 3.49 -10.65 0.00
CA VAL A 82 2.70 -9.44 0.27
C VAL A 82 2.90 -8.97 1.70
N ILE A 83 2.71 -9.85 2.68
CA ILE A 83 2.88 -9.54 4.12
C ILE A 83 4.33 -9.11 4.39
N GLY A 84 5.26 -9.81 3.78
CA GLY A 84 6.67 -9.53 3.91
C GLY A 84 7.27 -9.87 5.28
N THR A 85 8.55 -9.60 5.39
CA THR A 85 9.33 -9.88 6.59
C THR A 85 10.48 -8.89 6.73
N THR A 86 11.16 -8.93 7.86
CA THR A 86 12.45 -8.26 8.04
C THR A 86 13.56 -9.29 7.90
N LYS A 87 14.39 -9.13 6.88
CA LYS A 87 15.54 -10.02 6.63
C LYS A 87 16.63 -9.82 7.68
N PRO A 88 17.54 -10.79 7.87
CA PRO A 88 18.66 -10.68 8.83
C PRO A 88 19.56 -9.45 8.61
N ASN A 89 19.65 -8.96 7.38
CA ASN A 89 20.39 -7.74 7.03
C ASN A 89 19.62 -6.43 7.34
N GLY A 90 18.44 -6.53 7.96
CA GLY A 90 17.57 -5.39 8.28
C GLY A 90 16.68 -4.91 7.13
N GLN A 91 16.81 -5.47 5.93
CA GLN A 91 15.94 -5.13 4.79
C GLN A 91 14.52 -5.63 5.07
N ARG A 92 13.55 -4.77 4.87
CA ARG A 92 12.12 -5.08 4.99
C ARG A 92 11.52 -5.36 3.63
N THR A 93 10.63 -6.34 3.56
CA THR A 93 9.94 -6.74 2.32
C THR A 93 8.44 -6.61 2.48
N GLY A 94 7.71 -6.62 1.37
CA GLY A 94 6.24 -6.56 1.38
C GLY A 94 5.71 -5.35 2.15
N LEU A 95 4.63 -5.57 2.89
CA LEU A 95 4.03 -4.55 3.77
C LEU A 95 5.02 -3.99 4.82
N GLN A 96 5.99 -4.81 5.28
CA GLN A 96 6.97 -4.35 6.26
C GLN A 96 7.83 -3.19 5.72
N ALA A 97 7.98 -3.07 4.41
CA ALA A 97 8.70 -1.95 3.80
C ALA A 97 8.01 -0.59 4.04
N LEU A 98 6.69 -0.57 4.32
CA LEU A 98 5.98 0.66 4.72
C LEU A 98 6.59 1.31 5.96
N LEU A 99 7.16 0.52 6.87
CA LEU A 99 7.81 1.03 8.09
C LEU A 99 9.08 1.86 7.81
N THR A 100 9.60 1.79 6.60
CA THR A 100 10.80 2.53 6.20
C THR A 100 10.49 3.84 5.48
N VAL A 101 9.23 4.09 5.13
CA VAL A 101 8.82 5.28 4.35
C VAL A 101 9.25 6.56 5.03
N LYS A 102 8.97 6.72 6.32
CA LYS A 102 9.31 7.93 7.05
C LYS A 102 10.82 8.15 7.17
N SER A 103 11.59 7.09 7.42
CA SER A 103 13.05 7.19 7.54
C SER A 103 13.73 7.43 6.21
N GLN A 104 13.20 6.92 5.10
CA GLN A 104 13.81 7.04 3.78
C GLN A 104 13.32 8.28 3.01
N LEU A 105 12.03 8.61 3.13
CA LEU A 105 11.40 9.66 2.34
C LEU A 105 11.01 10.90 3.16
N GLY A 106 11.06 10.83 4.48
CA GLY A 106 10.69 11.95 5.37
C GLY A 106 9.19 12.24 5.43
N ILE A 107 8.34 11.38 4.86
CA ILE A 107 6.89 11.58 4.75
C ILE A 107 6.13 10.44 5.41
N THR A 108 4.87 10.69 5.76
CA THR A 108 3.99 9.70 6.38
C THR A 108 2.70 9.56 5.56
N PRO A 109 2.47 8.42 4.90
CA PRO A 109 1.23 8.18 4.18
C PRO A 109 0.03 8.17 5.13
N LYS A 110 -1.11 8.66 4.64
CA LYS A 110 -2.39 8.65 5.37
C LYS A 110 -3.39 7.65 4.77
N ILE A 111 -3.18 7.26 3.53
CA ILE A 111 -3.99 6.27 2.83
C ILE A 111 -3.06 5.15 2.42
N ILE A 112 -3.43 3.90 2.69
CA ILE A 112 -2.66 2.73 2.26
C ILE A 112 -3.60 1.83 1.47
N CYS A 113 -3.14 1.39 0.31
CA CYS A 113 -3.86 0.43 -0.53
C CYS A 113 -2.94 -0.71 -0.96
N VAL A 114 -3.53 -1.90 -1.05
CA VAL A 114 -2.88 -3.15 -1.45
C VAL A 114 -3.78 -3.82 -2.48
N PRO A 115 -3.85 -3.28 -3.71
CA PRO A 115 -4.83 -3.72 -4.69
C PRO A 115 -4.56 -5.15 -5.18
N ASP A 116 -5.64 -5.91 -5.41
CA ASP A 116 -5.66 -7.25 -5.99
C ASP A 116 -4.93 -8.35 -5.17
N THR A 117 -4.42 -8.02 -3.98
CA THR A 117 -3.68 -8.97 -3.12
C THR A 117 -4.23 -9.00 -1.69
N GLU A 118 -5.44 -8.48 -1.52
CA GLU A 118 -6.11 -8.42 -0.24
C GLU A 118 -6.62 -9.82 0.17
N THR A 119 -6.07 -10.34 1.25
CA THR A 119 -6.63 -11.46 1.99
C THR A 119 -6.92 -11.01 3.41
N ILE A 120 -7.64 -11.80 4.17
CA ILE A 120 -7.89 -11.51 5.59
C ILE A 120 -6.56 -11.37 6.34
N ASP A 121 -5.58 -12.21 6.03
CA ASP A 121 -4.27 -12.17 6.70
C ASP A 121 -3.46 -10.95 6.29
N VAL A 122 -3.52 -10.55 5.02
CA VAL A 122 -2.90 -9.29 4.54
C VAL A 122 -3.54 -8.08 5.23
N ALA A 123 -4.87 -8.06 5.35
CA ALA A 123 -5.57 -7.00 6.04
C ALA A 123 -5.22 -6.94 7.54
N ASN A 124 -5.14 -8.09 8.21
CA ASN A 124 -4.73 -8.19 9.61
C ASN A 124 -3.27 -7.77 9.83
N ALA A 125 -2.38 -8.18 8.93
CA ALA A 125 -0.98 -7.77 8.96
C ALA A 125 -0.85 -6.24 8.81
N LEU A 126 -1.58 -5.65 7.87
CA LEU A 126 -1.60 -4.21 7.66
C LEU A 126 -2.17 -3.47 8.87
N ALA A 127 -3.28 -3.94 9.43
CA ALA A 127 -3.86 -3.37 10.66
C ALA A 127 -2.89 -3.43 11.84
N THR A 128 -2.12 -4.52 11.96
CA THR A 128 -1.10 -4.68 13.00
C THR A 128 0.06 -3.70 12.81
N LEU A 129 0.51 -3.51 11.56
CA LEU A 129 1.55 -2.52 11.25
C LEU A 129 1.11 -1.10 11.62
N MET A 130 -0.14 -0.77 11.34
CA MET A 130 -0.70 0.55 11.61
C MET A 130 -0.88 0.86 13.09
N ARG A 131 -1.03 -0.17 13.94
CA ARG A 131 -1.16 -0.03 15.40
C ARG A 131 0.17 0.10 16.12
N ASN A 132 1.27 -0.26 15.49
CA ASN A 132 2.58 -0.23 16.13
C ASN A 132 3.02 1.22 16.36
N PRO A 133 3.08 1.72 17.62
CA PRO A 133 3.48 3.09 17.91
C PRO A 133 4.95 3.37 17.55
N SER A 134 5.78 2.32 17.45
CA SER A 134 7.16 2.42 16.98
C SER A 134 7.26 2.48 15.46
N ALA A 135 6.20 2.07 14.77
CA ALA A 135 6.05 2.28 13.35
C ALA A 135 5.58 3.71 13.13
N THR A 136 6.51 4.63 13.11
CA THR A 136 6.28 6.05 12.81
C THR A 136 5.66 6.29 11.43
N THR A 137 5.06 5.28 10.84
CA THR A 137 4.44 5.32 9.52
C THR A 137 3.06 5.95 9.56
N CYS A 138 2.35 5.81 10.68
CA CYS A 138 0.97 6.27 10.81
C CYS A 138 0.76 6.89 12.18
N SER A 139 1.41 8.01 12.45
CA SER A 139 1.42 8.60 13.79
C SER A 139 0.16 9.37 14.16
N ASP A 140 -0.86 9.47 13.32
CA ASP A 140 -2.09 10.15 13.72
C ASP A 140 -3.32 9.70 12.90
N ARG A 141 -4.13 8.87 13.52
CA ARG A 141 -5.59 8.80 13.59
C ARG A 141 -6.46 8.78 12.33
N SER A 142 -5.94 8.71 11.13
CA SER A 142 -6.79 8.65 9.94
C SER A 142 -6.11 7.86 8.83
N VAL A 143 -6.06 6.55 8.97
CA VAL A 143 -5.63 5.69 7.87
C VAL A 143 -6.87 5.11 7.22
N VAL A 144 -7.02 5.34 5.94
CA VAL A 144 -8.04 4.72 5.11
C VAL A 144 -7.43 3.49 4.48
N LEU A 145 -7.97 2.34 4.83
CA LEU A 145 -7.65 1.08 4.19
C LEU A 145 -8.65 0.86 3.06
N VAL A 146 -8.16 0.72 1.85
CA VAL A 146 -8.99 0.37 0.70
C VAL A 146 -8.78 -1.10 0.40
N LEU A 147 -9.79 -1.91 0.67
CA LEU A 147 -9.85 -3.32 0.30
C LEU A 147 -10.75 -3.47 -0.91
N ASN A 148 -10.25 -4.14 -1.93
CA ASN A 148 -10.97 -4.35 -3.17
C ASN A 148 -11.44 -5.81 -3.25
N GLY A 149 -12.75 -6.02 -3.38
CA GLY A 149 -13.28 -7.31 -3.80
C GLY A 149 -13.70 -8.30 -2.72
N TYR A 150 -13.75 -7.95 -1.44
CA TYR A 150 -14.30 -8.84 -0.43
C TYR A 150 -15.80 -8.67 -0.25
N ASP A 151 -16.53 -9.71 -0.65
CA ASP A 151 -17.97 -9.83 -0.46
C ASP A 151 -18.33 -10.54 0.87
N THR A 152 -17.43 -10.56 1.83
CA THR A 152 -17.67 -11.21 3.11
C THR A 152 -17.70 -10.21 4.24
N LEU A 153 -18.87 -10.07 4.84
CA LEU A 153 -19.13 -9.35 6.08
C LEU A 153 -18.09 -9.64 7.18
N ASN A 154 -17.55 -10.85 7.21
CA ASN A 154 -16.56 -11.26 8.21
C ASN A 154 -15.19 -10.58 8.09
N ALA A 155 -14.74 -10.28 6.87
CA ALA A 155 -13.49 -9.56 6.68
C ALA A 155 -13.62 -8.09 7.09
N GLY A 156 -14.76 -7.49 6.84
CA GLY A 156 -15.11 -6.14 7.29
C GLY A 156 -15.20 -6.04 8.81
N GLU A 157 -15.85 -6.98 9.48
CA GLU A 157 -15.99 -7.01 10.93
C GLU A 157 -14.64 -7.16 11.65
N VAL A 158 -13.80 -8.08 11.23
CA VAL A 158 -12.47 -8.28 11.81
C VAL A 158 -11.59 -7.04 11.65
N CYS A 159 -11.67 -6.38 10.51
CA CYS A 159 -10.90 -5.16 10.28
C CYS A 159 -11.45 -3.96 11.05
N VAL A 160 -12.78 -3.81 11.18
CA VAL A 160 -13.41 -2.69 11.88
C VAL A 160 -13.15 -2.73 13.38
N GLU A 161 -13.23 -3.89 14.01
CA GLU A 161 -12.90 -4.03 15.43
C GLU A 161 -11.44 -3.71 15.75
N GLN A 162 -10.59 -3.81 14.77
CA GLN A 162 -9.15 -3.66 14.91
C GLN A 162 -8.63 -2.28 14.52
N LEU A 163 -9.39 -1.45 13.86
CA LEU A 163 -8.95 -0.13 13.44
C LEU A 163 -9.08 0.91 14.57
N PRO A 164 -8.17 1.89 14.64
CA PRO A 164 -8.30 3.02 15.57
C PRO A 164 -9.62 3.77 15.33
N LYS A 165 -10.21 4.34 16.41
CA LYS A 165 -11.39 5.19 16.28
C LYS A 165 -11.15 6.30 15.26
N GLY A 166 -12.02 6.40 14.26
CA GLY A 166 -11.93 7.39 13.18
C GLY A 166 -11.41 6.85 11.85
N SER A 167 -11.08 5.56 11.78
CA SER A 167 -10.73 4.93 10.50
C SER A 167 -11.98 4.73 9.64
N VAL A 168 -11.84 5.01 8.34
CA VAL A 168 -12.95 4.85 7.39
C VAL A 168 -12.65 3.64 6.51
N PHE A 169 -13.58 2.72 6.49
CA PHE A 169 -13.55 1.55 5.61
C PHE A 169 -14.32 1.82 4.34
N ARG A 170 -13.74 1.50 3.19
CA ARG A 170 -14.46 1.51 1.93
C ARG A 170 -14.28 0.18 1.24
N MET A 171 -15.36 -0.60 1.16
CA MET A 171 -15.39 -1.82 0.38
C MET A 171 -15.86 -1.51 -1.06
N ASN A 172 -15.35 -2.26 -2.02
CA ASN A 172 -15.82 -2.19 -3.40
C ASN A 172 -17.29 -2.66 -3.45
N GLY A 173 -18.22 -1.76 -3.79
CA GLY A 173 -19.66 -1.97 -3.70
C GLY A 173 -20.43 -0.83 -3.03
N GLY A 174 -19.73 0.20 -2.57
CA GLY A 174 -20.35 1.49 -2.20
C GLY A 174 -20.97 1.56 -0.81
N LYS A 175 -20.81 0.57 0.05
CA LYS A 175 -21.21 0.69 1.45
C LYS A 175 -20.04 1.16 2.30
N ILE A 176 -20.25 2.27 2.99
CA ILE A 176 -19.39 2.83 4.03
C ILE A 176 -19.92 2.30 5.36
N PHE A 177 -19.06 1.71 6.14
CA PHE A 177 -19.36 1.34 7.52
C PHE A 177 -18.48 2.15 8.47
#